data_d3a9a409fc00cc28d9b3e94eeefd90b2
#
_entry.id   d3a9a409fc00cc28d9b3e94eeefd90b2
#
_cell.length_a   1.000
_cell.length_b   1.000
_cell.length_c   1.000
_cell.angle_alpha   90.00
_cell.angle_beta   90.00
_cell.angle_gamma   90.00
#
_symmetry.space_group_name_H-M   'P 1'
#
loop_
_entity.id
_entity.type
_entity.pdbx_description
1 polymer ?
#
loop_
_entity_poly.entity_id
_entity_poly.type
_entity_poly.pdbx_seq_one_letter_code
_entity_poly.pdbx_strand_id
1 'polypeptide(L)'
;GIANRRHLDSVLQNEIKRMKRNNTSLSLLMLDVDFFKQYNDIYGHQEGDSCLKQLSNVLVQCTQRPADLAARYGGEEFILLLPEADNKGAHTVAELVMKHLTLQNIEHSSSTVAEHVTVSIGIATVQAADIDTAEDIIKIADERLYKAKSMGRNTISSH
;
A
#
# COMPACT_ATOMS: atom_id res chain seq x y z
N GLY A 1 4.95 3.49 15.13
CA GLY A 1 5.61 3.03 13.93
C GLY A 1 4.72 2.17 13.06
N ILE A 2 5.31 1.62 12.02
CA ILE A 2 4.59 0.76 11.09
C ILE A 2 4.48 -0.67 11.66
N ALA A 3 3.33 -1.33 11.42
CA ALA A 3 3.11 -2.69 11.89
C ALA A 3 3.88 -3.71 11.08
N ASN A 4 4.14 -4.88 11.68
CA ASN A 4 4.70 -6.01 10.98
C ASN A 4 3.59 -6.88 10.37
N ARG A 5 3.99 -7.86 9.56
CA ARG A 5 3.04 -8.75 8.87
C ARG A 5 2.15 -9.54 9.84
N ARG A 6 2.71 -10.03 10.95
CA ARG A 6 1.95 -10.79 11.95
C ARG A 6 0.83 -9.95 12.55
N HIS A 7 1.13 -8.72 12.92
CA HIS A 7 0.13 -7.79 13.46
C HIS A 7 -0.94 -7.49 12.41
N LEU A 8 -0.52 -7.23 11.17
CA LEU A 8 -1.45 -7.03 10.06
C LEU A 8 -2.42 -8.21 9.91
N ASP A 9 -1.90 -9.43 9.89
CA ASP A 9 -2.73 -10.63 9.71
C ASP A 9 -3.80 -10.73 10.78
N SER A 10 -3.44 -10.47 12.03
CA SER A 10 -4.37 -10.49 13.17
C SER A 10 -5.45 -9.41 13.02
N VAL A 11 -5.05 -8.17 12.73
CA VAL A 11 -5.99 -7.06 12.58
C VAL A 11 -6.90 -7.28 11.37
N LEU A 12 -6.36 -7.76 10.26
CA LEU A 12 -7.14 -8.00 9.05
C LEU A 12 -8.24 -9.04 9.28
N GLN A 13 -7.93 -10.13 9.95
CA GLN A 13 -8.94 -11.14 10.27
C GLN A 13 -10.08 -10.55 11.12
N ASN A 14 -9.73 -9.74 12.12
CA ASN A 14 -10.72 -9.10 12.98
C ASN A 14 -11.56 -8.08 12.19
N GLU A 15 -10.95 -7.32 11.30
CA GLU A 15 -11.66 -6.33 10.49
C GLU A 15 -12.60 -6.98 9.47
N ILE A 16 -12.25 -8.13 8.93
CA ILE A 16 -13.16 -8.89 8.05
C ILE A 16 -14.40 -9.35 8.82
N LYS A 17 -14.21 -9.89 10.02
CA LYS A 17 -15.33 -10.29 10.89
C LYS A 17 -16.23 -9.10 11.22
N ARG A 18 -15.62 -7.97 11.54
CA ARG A 18 -16.35 -6.74 11.86
C ARG A 18 -17.12 -6.20 10.65
N MET A 19 -16.50 -6.19 9.47
CA MET A 19 -17.13 -5.79 8.23
C MET A 19 -18.36 -6.64 7.94
N LYS A 20 -18.24 -7.96 8.07
CA LYS A 20 -19.36 -8.88 7.84
C LYS A 20 -20.50 -8.68 8.84
N ARG A 21 -20.16 -8.48 10.12
CA ARG A 21 -21.15 -8.25 11.17
C ARG A 21 -21.90 -6.93 11.00
N ASN A 22 -21.18 -5.88 10.61
CA ASN A 22 -21.72 -4.52 10.50
C ASN A 22 -22.18 -4.15 9.09
N ASN A 23 -21.96 -5.04 8.12
CA ASN A 23 -22.30 -4.82 6.71
C ASN A 23 -21.68 -3.53 6.15
N THR A 24 -20.39 -3.34 6.42
CA THR A 24 -19.62 -2.18 5.96
C THR A 24 -18.64 -2.57 4.86
N SER A 25 -18.00 -1.58 4.25
CA SER A 25 -16.91 -1.81 3.28
C SER A 25 -15.59 -1.94 3.98
N LEU A 26 -14.63 -2.61 3.34
CA LEU A 26 -13.24 -2.70 3.77
C LEU A 26 -12.35 -2.47 2.57
N SER A 27 -11.39 -1.57 2.70
CA SER A 27 -10.39 -1.34 1.65
C SER A 27 -9.01 -1.73 2.12
N LEU A 28 -8.24 -2.29 1.19
CA LEU A 28 -6.85 -2.66 1.42
C LEU A 28 -6.04 -2.18 0.22
N LEU A 29 -4.97 -1.42 0.49
CA LEU A 29 -4.03 -0.96 -0.51
C LEU A 29 -2.76 -1.79 -0.40
N MET A 30 -2.29 -2.33 -1.52
CA MET A 30 -0.99 -2.98 -1.60
C MET A 30 -0.07 -2.09 -2.44
N LEU A 31 1.09 -1.77 -1.87
CA LEU A 31 2.04 -0.85 -2.47
C LEU A 31 3.39 -1.53 -2.65
N ASP A 32 4.07 -1.15 -3.71
CA ASP A 32 5.43 -1.62 -4.00
C ASP A 32 6.25 -0.44 -4.52
N VAL A 33 7.49 -0.32 -4.05
CA VAL A 33 8.41 0.73 -4.53
C VAL A 33 8.86 0.40 -5.94
N ASP A 34 8.63 1.31 -6.87
CA ASP A 34 9.00 1.13 -8.27
C ASP A 34 10.51 1.08 -8.43
N PHE A 35 11.00 0.06 -9.15
CA PHE A 35 12.42 -0.12 -9.46
C PHE A 35 13.31 -0.14 -8.21
N PHE A 36 12.83 -0.76 -7.13
CA PHE A 36 13.57 -0.77 -5.86
C PHE A 36 14.88 -1.55 -5.94
N LYS A 37 14.90 -2.65 -6.69
CA LYS A 37 16.13 -3.41 -6.92
C LYS A 37 17.20 -2.53 -7.57
N GLN A 38 16.80 -1.78 -8.59
CA GLN A 38 17.69 -0.84 -9.28
C GLN A 38 18.16 0.28 -8.34
N TYR A 39 17.27 0.74 -7.46
CA TYR A 39 17.64 1.72 -6.44
C TYR A 39 18.76 1.17 -5.54
N ASN A 40 18.60 -0.04 -5.01
CA ASN A 40 19.62 -0.67 -4.18
C ASN A 40 20.94 -0.88 -4.94
N ASP A 41 20.87 -1.23 -6.22
CA ASP A 41 22.05 -1.44 -7.05
C ASP A 41 22.87 -0.15 -7.21
N ILE A 42 22.21 1.00 -7.27
CA ILE A 42 22.87 2.31 -7.44
C ILE A 42 23.29 2.91 -6.09
N TYR A 43 22.39 2.93 -5.11
CA TYR A 43 22.58 3.67 -3.86
C TYR A 43 23.03 2.81 -2.69
N GLY A 44 22.93 1.49 -2.82
CA GLY A 44 23.28 0.53 -1.77
C GLY A 44 22.13 0.20 -0.83
N HIS A 45 22.29 -0.89 -0.08
CA HIS A 45 21.26 -1.40 0.80
C HIS A 45 20.94 -0.47 1.98
N GLN A 46 21.92 0.27 2.50
CA GLN A 46 21.69 1.23 3.57
C GLN A 46 20.77 2.35 3.14
N GLU A 47 21.00 2.90 1.94
CA GLU A 47 20.13 3.91 1.35
C GLU A 47 18.75 3.33 1.00
N GLY A 48 18.70 2.07 0.57
CA GLY A 48 17.45 1.36 0.36
C GLY A 48 16.63 1.26 1.64
N ASP A 49 17.26 0.88 2.74
CA ASP A 49 16.61 0.82 4.05
C ASP A 49 16.12 2.20 4.51
N SER A 50 16.92 3.24 4.28
CA SER A 50 16.53 4.62 4.57
C SER A 50 15.31 5.04 3.74
N CYS A 51 15.29 4.69 2.45
CA CYS A 51 14.18 4.95 1.55
C CYS A 51 12.89 4.28 2.07
N LEU A 52 12.95 3.02 2.45
CA LEU A 52 11.78 2.30 2.99
C LEU A 52 11.32 2.90 4.32
N LYS A 53 12.24 3.39 5.14
CA LYS A 53 11.89 4.07 6.39
C LYS A 53 11.15 5.38 6.12
N GLN A 54 11.60 6.15 5.14
CA GLN A 54 10.91 7.38 4.73
C GLN A 54 9.51 7.07 4.20
N LEU A 55 9.37 6.03 3.38
CA LEU A 55 8.06 5.58 2.91
C LEU A 55 7.17 5.16 4.07
N SER A 56 7.70 4.40 5.03
CA SER A 56 6.95 4.01 6.23
C SER A 56 6.38 5.22 6.97
N ASN A 57 7.17 6.28 7.13
CA ASN A 57 6.73 7.51 7.76
C ASN A 57 5.61 8.19 6.97
N VAL A 58 5.72 8.22 5.65
CA VAL A 58 4.65 8.74 4.77
C VAL A 58 3.36 7.95 4.97
N LEU A 59 3.45 6.62 4.98
CA LEU A 59 2.26 5.77 5.15
C LEU A 59 1.57 5.98 6.49
N VAL A 60 2.34 6.11 7.56
CA VAL A 60 1.78 6.40 8.90
C VAL A 60 1.08 7.76 8.90
N GLN A 61 1.67 8.77 8.26
CA GLN A 61 1.05 10.09 8.15
C GLN A 61 -0.25 10.07 7.35
N CYS A 62 -0.39 9.15 6.40
CA CYS A 62 -1.57 9.07 5.55
C CYS A 62 -2.68 8.18 6.14
N THR A 63 -2.41 7.43 7.21
CA THR A 63 -3.37 6.54 7.88
C THR A 63 -3.73 7.12 9.24
N GLN A 64 -4.55 8.19 9.22
CA GLN A 64 -4.80 8.98 10.43
C GLN A 64 -6.04 8.58 11.22
N ARG A 65 -6.97 7.81 10.63
CA ARG A 65 -8.13 7.35 11.39
C ARG A 65 -7.69 6.26 12.37
N PRO A 66 -8.33 6.20 13.58
CA PRO A 66 -7.88 5.24 14.63
C PRO A 66 -7.84 3.78 14.19
N ALA A 67 -8.74 3.37 13.29
CA ALA A 67 -8.80 1.98 12.82
C ALA A 67 -7.90 1.71 11.61
N ASP A 68 -7.32 2.74 11.00
CA ASP A 68 -6.42 2.57 9.87
C ASP A 68 -5.11 1.93 10.33
N LEU A 69 -4.53 1.09 9.48
CA LEU A 69 -3.28 0.43 9.79
C LEU A 69 -2.33 0.50 8.59
N ALA A 70 -1.09 0.89 8.85
CA ALA A 70 0.00 0.76 7.89
C ALA A 70 0.92 -0.37 8.34
N ALA A 71 1.28 -1.26 7.41
CA ALA A 71 2.11 -2.42 7.71
C ALA A 71 3.13 -2.67 6.60
N ARG A 72 4.29 -3.19 6.98
CA ARG A 72 5.23 -3.73 6.03
C ARG A 72 4.88 -5.21 5.79
N TYR A 73 4.59 -5.54 4.54
CA TYR A 73 4.16 -6.89 4.18
C TYR A 73 5.35 -7.80 3.90
N GLY A 74 6.37 -7.27 3.24
CA GLY A 74 7.62 -7.99 2.94
C GLY A 74 8.52 -7.11 2.09
N GLY A 75 9.83 -7.28 2.11
CA GLY A 75 10.77 -6.55 1.25
C GLY A 75 10.44 -5.07 1.09
N GLU A 76 10.07 -4.69 -0.13
CA GLU A 76 9.61 -3.34 -0.50
C GLU A 76 8.09 -3.23 -0.62
N GLU A 77 7.34 -4.22 -0.14
CA GLU A 77 5.88 -4.25 -0.21
C GLU A 77 5.26 -3.79 1.11
N PHE A 78 4.23 -2.96 1.00
CA PHE A 78 3.51 -2.40 2.14
C PHE A 78 2.01 -2.56 1.93
N ILE A 79 1.26 -2.60 3.02
CA ILE A 79 -0.19 -2.66 3.01
C ILE A 79 -0.75 -1.54 3.88
N LEU A 80 -1.77 -0.87 3.36
CA LEU A 80 -2.64 0.00 4.15
C LEU A 80 -4.00 -0.67 4.29
N LEU A 81 -4.47 -0.82 5.51
CA LEU A 81 -5.80 -1.36 5.81
C LEU A 81 -6.69 -0.21 6.25
N LEU A 82 -7.79 -0.03 5.54
CA LEU A 82 -8.71 1.09 5.73
C LEU A 82 -10.13 0.57 6.00
N PRO A 83 -10.47 0.28 7.26
CA PRO A 83 -11.82 -0.16 7.61
C PRO A 83 -12.86 0.91 7.28
N GLU A 84 -14.03 0.47 6.82
CA GLU A 84 -15.16 1.33 6.48
C GLU A 84 -14.87 2.35 5.38
N ALA A 85 -13.81 2.14 4.60
CA ALA A 85 -13.50 2.97 3.44
C ALA A 85 -14.07 2.34 2.18
N ASP A 86 -14.76 3.15 1.37
CA ASP A 86 -15.18 2.76 0.04
C ASP A 86 -14.05 3.00 -0.98
N ASN A 87 -14.32 2.69 -2.24
CA ASN A 87 -13.30 2.86 -3.29
C ASN A 87 -12.82 4.30 -3.41
N LYS A 88 -13.73 5.27 -3.31
CA LYS A 88 -13.39 6.68 -3.38
C LYS A 88 -12.50 7.10 -2.22
N GLY A 89 -12.84 6.68 -1.00
CA GLY A 89 -12.02 6.95 0.19
C GLY A 89 -10.64 6.32 0.10
N ALA A 90 -10.56 5.10 -0.40
CA ALA A 90 -9.28 4.41 -0.60
C ALA A 90 -8.42 5.13 -1.65
N HIS A 91 -9.02 5.58 -2.75
CA HIS A 91 -8.32 6.38 -3.77
C HIS A 91 -7.75 7.67 -3.19
N THR A 92 -8.52 8.35 -2.35
CA THR A 92 -8.07 9.59 -1.70
C THR A 92 -6.79 9.34 -0.88
N VAL A 93 -6.76 8.25 -0.11
CA VAL A 93 -5.56 7.88 0.65
C VAL A 93 -4.40 7.52 -0.28
N ALA A 94 -4.66 6.76 -1.33
CA ALA A 94 -3.61 6.37 -2.29
C ALA A 94 -2.99 7.59 -2.96
N GLU A 95 -3.80 8.54 -3.40
CA GLU A 95 -3.32 9.79 -4.02
C GLU A 95 -2.52 10.63 -3.02
N LEU A 96 -2.95 10.66 -1.77
CA LEU A 96 -2.24 11.35 -0.70
C LEU A 96 -0.85 10.74 -0.47
N VAL A 97 -0.75 9.42 -0.46
CA VAL A 97 0.53 8.71 -0.34
C VAL A 97 1.47 9.11 -1.49
N MET A 98 0.98 9.06 -2.72
CA MET A 98 1.78 9.40 -3.89
C MET A 98 2.25 10.85 -3.84
N LYS A 99 1.38 11.77 -3.43
CA LYS A 99 1.71 13.18 -3.29
C LYS A 99 2.79 13.41 -2.23
N HIS A 100 2.63 12.82 -1.05
CA HIS A 100 3.61 12.96 0.03
C HIS A 100 4.95 12.36 -0.33
N LEU A 101 4.96 11.22 -1.02
CA LEU A 101 6.20 10.60 -1.46
C LEU A 101 6.93 11.47 -2.49
N THR A 102 6.18 12.06 -3.43
CA THR A 102 6.75 13.01 -4.40
C THR A 102 7.41 14.21 -3.68
N LEU A 103 6.75 14.72 -2.63
CA LEU A 103 7.28 15.84 -1.85
C LEU A 103 8.56 15.48 -1.08
N GLN A 104 8.78 14.20 -0.74
CA GLN A 104 10.03 13.75 -0.15
C GLN A 104 11.19 13.87 -1.13
N ASN A 105 10.90 13.83 -2.42
CA ASN A 105 11.86 14.00 -3.51
C ASN A 105 13.12 13.15 -3.32
N ILE A 106 12.93 11.86 -3.05
CA ILE A 106 14.03 10.91 -2.92
C ILE A 106 14.56 10.62 -4.33
N GLU A 107 15.79 11.04 -4.62
CA GLU A 107 16.37 10.86 -5.95
C GLU A 107 16.46 9.39 -6.33
N HIS A 108 16.11 9.08 -7.58
CA HIS A 108 16.20 7.72 -8.14
C HIS A 108 16.65 7.82 -9.60
N SER A 109 17.97 7.83 -9.81
CA SER A 109 18.56 8.07 -11.13
C SER A 109 18.31 6.93 -12.14
N SER A 110 18.06 5.71 -11.67
CA SER A 110 17.83 4.56 -12.56
C SER A 110 16.35 4.25 -12.78
N SER A 111 15.42 5.02 -12.21
CA SER A 111 14.01 4.88 -12.52
C SER A 111 13.71 5.43 -13.92
N THR A 112 12.87 4.71 -14.68
CA THR A 112 12.48 5.14 -16.02
C THR A 112 11.13 5.88 -16.02
N VAL A 113 10.45 5.98 -14.87
CA VAL A 113 9.13 6.62 -14.77
C VAL A 113 9.18 8.00 -14.12
N ALA A 114 10.23 8.32 -13.36
CA ALA A 114 10.40 9.61 -12.70
C ALA A 114 11.84 9.76 -12.24
N GLU A 115 12.23 10.98 -11.87
CA GLU A 115 13.58 11.25 -11.33
C GLU A 115 13.66 10.97 -9.81
N HIS A 116 12.56 10.64 -9.19
CA HIS A 116 12.45 10.35 -7.76
C HIS A 116 11.77 9.00 -7.53
N VAL A 117 11.86 8.51 -6.30
CA VAL A 117 11.20 7.27 -5.87
C VAL A 117 9.68 7.41 -5.99
N THR A 118 9.06 6.42 -6.60
CA THR A 118 7.61 6.33 -6.76
C THR A 118 7.11 4.96 -6.30
N VAL A 119 5.79 4.83 -6.16
CA VAL A 119 5.14 3.57 -5.83
C VAL A 119 4.04 3.26 -6.83
N SER A 120 3.79 1.97 -7.02
CA SER A 120 2.59 1.47 -7.67
C SER A 120 1.65 0.97 -6.59
N ILE A 121 0.34 1.17 -6.76
CA ILE A 121 -0.66 0.86 -5.74
C ILE A 121 -1.81 0.08 -6.35
N GLY A 122 -2.14 -1.06 -5.74
CA GLY A 122 -3.37 -1.80 -6.03
C GLY A 122 -4.36 -1.62 -4.89
N ILE A 123 -5.60 -1.32 -5.22
CA ILE A 123 -6.68 -1.11 -4.24
C ILE A 123 -7.73 -2.22 -4.38
N ALA A 124 -8.00 -2.90 -3.27
CA ALA A 124 -9.14 -3.80 -3.14
C ALA A 124 -10.16 -3.16 -2.20
N THR A 125 -11.38 -2.93 -2.68
CA THR A 125 -12.51 -2.50 -1.85
C THR A 125 -13.56 -3.58 -1.92
N VAL A 126 -13.93 -4.15 -0.76
CA VAL A 126 -14.82 -5.29 -0.68
C VAL A 126 -15.93 -5.07 0.33
N GLN A 127 -17.03 -5.81 0.14
CA GLN A 127 -18.12 -5.96 1.07
C GLN A 127 -18.25 -7.42 1.48
N ALA A 128 -19.12 -7.73 2.43
CA ALA A 128 -19.25 -9.05 3.02
C ALA A 128 -19.41 -10.18 1.99
N ALA A 129 -20.16 -9.93 0.92
CA ALA A 129 -20.42 -10.94 -0.11
C ALA A 129 -19.24 -11.19 -1.05
N ASP A 130 -18.25 -10.30 -1.07
CA ASP A 130 -17.16 -10.35 -2.05
C ASP A 130 -16.03 -11.29 -1.66
N ILE A 131 -15.88 -11.56 -0.36
CA ILE A 131 -14.76 -12.36 0.15
C ILE A 131 -15.20 -13.29 1.28
N ASP A 132 -14.44 -14.36 1.47
CA ASP A 132 -14.60 -15.28 2.60
C ASP A 132 -13.45 -15.13 3.62
N THR A 133 -12.22 -14.96 3.13
CA THR A 133 -11.01 -14.99 3.95
C THR A 133 -10.12 -13.76 3.72
N ALA A 134 -9.15 -13.57 4.63
CA ALA A 134 -8.13 -12.53 4.50
C ALA A 134 -7.31 -12.67 3.21
N GLU A 135 -7.03 -13.91 2.80
CA GLU A 135 -6.29 -14.18 1.58
C GLU A 135 -7.02 -13.66 0.34
N ASP A 136 -8.35 -13.66 0.36
CA ASP A 136 -9.15 -13.19 -0.78
C ASP A 136 -8.93 -11.70 -1.06
N ILE A 137 -8.96 -10.86 -0.05
CA ILE A 137 -8.75 -9.41 -0.25
C ILE A 137 -7.32 -9.10 -0.65
N ILE A 138 -6.35 -9.80 -0.05
CA ILE A 138 -4.93 -9.64 -0.40
C ILE A 138 -4.71 -10.03 -1.86
N LYS A 139 -5.32 -11.12 -2.31
CA LYS A 139 -5.22 -11.56 -3.71
C LYS A 139 -5.75 -10.51 -4.68
N ILE A 140 -6.91 -9.92 -4.37
CA ILE A 140 -7.49 -8.87 -5.21
C ILE A 140 -6.55 -7.67 -5.28
N ALA A 141 -6.03 -7.22 -4.15
CA ALA A 141 -5.12 -6.08 -4.11
C ALA A 141 -3.81 -6.37 -4.85
N ASP A 142 -3.28 -7.57 -4.72
CA ASP A 142 -2.06 -8.00 -5.41
C ASP A 142 -2.24 -8.02 -6.93
N GLU A 143 -3.36 -8.54 -7.41
CA GLU A 143 -3.69 -8.55 -8.84
C GLU A 143 -3.78 -7.12 -9.39
N ARG A 144 -4.34 -6.20 -8.62
CA ARG A 144 -4.44 -4.80 -9.01
C ARG A 144 -3.11 -4.07 -8.94
N LEU A 145 -2.25 -4.43 -7.98
CA LEU A 145 -0.87 -3.94 -7.96
C LEU A 145 -0.10 -4.38 -9.20
N TYR A 146 -0.22 -5.64 -9.58
CA TYR A 146 0.37 -6.14 -10.81
C TYR A 146 -0.13 -5.35 -12.03
N LYS A 147 -1.43 -5.05 -12.06
CA LYS A 147 -2.02 -4.25 -13.13
C LYS A 147 -1.44 -2.82 -13.15
N ALA A 148 -1.28 -2.19 -11.99
CA ALA A 148 -0.67 -0.86 -11.89
C ALA A 148 0.75 -0.87 -12.47
N LYS A 149 1.54 -1.90 -12.15
CA LYS A 149 2.88 -2.06 -12.72
C LYS A 149 2.84 -2.23 -14.24
N SER A 150 1.85 -2.98 -14.74
CA SER A 150 1.65 -3.19 -16.19
C SER A 150 1.22 -1.92 -16.91
N MET A 151 0.57 -1.00 -16.22
CA MET A 151 0.12 0.28 -16.75
C MET A 151 1.22 1.33 -16.83
N GLY A 152 2.45 0.97 -16.46
CA GLY A 152 3.61 1.85 -16.53
C GLY A 152 4.17 2.30 -15.18
N ARG A 153 3.70 1.72 -14.08
CA ARG A 153 4.10 2.07 -12.72
C ARG A 153 3.72 3.51 -12.33
N ASN A 154 4.10 3.95 -11.15
CA ASN A 154 3.77 5.28 -10.61
C ASN A 154 2.28 5.59 -10.81
N THR A 155 1.43 4.67 -10.44
CA THR A 155 -0.02 4.78 -10.66
C THR A 155 -0.81 3.90 -9.68
N ILE A 156 -2.12 4.07 -9.73
CA ILE A 156 -3.08 3.36 -8.88
C ILE A 156 -4.00 2.54 -9.78
N SER A 157 -4.29 1.30 -9.37
CA SER A 157 -5.30 0.47 -10.01
C SER A 157 -6.30 -0.02 -8.97
N SER A 158 -7.59 0.20 -9.21
CA SER A 158 -8.68 -0.22 -8.31
C SER A 158 -9.70 -1.14 -8.98
N HIS A 159 -9.39 -1.59 -10.19
CA HIS A 159 -10.25 -2.54 -10.91
C HIS A 159 -9.49 -3.27 -12.01
#